data_78419c49446af31e05ceb1a1ed2c5ca2
#
_entry.id   78419c49446af31e05ceb1a1ed2c5ca2
#
_cell.length_a   1.000
_cell.length_b   1.000
_cell.length_c   1.000
_cell.angle_alpha   90.00
_cell.angle_beta   90.00
_cell.angle_gamma   90.00
#
_symmetry.space_group_name_H-M   'P 1'
#
loop_
_entity.id
_entity.type
_entity.pdbx_description
1 polymer ?
#
loop_
_entity_poly.entity_id
_entity_poly.type
_entity_poly.pdbx_seq_one_letter_code
_entity_poly.pdbx_strand_id
1 'polypeptide(L)'
;MRGKLVKQDPNDEPASVLLKKIKAEKQELIKEKKIKKTKPLPPITDDEKPFDIPDSWEWVRLGDIVFNYDGKRVPVSIVDRKKRAKIYDYYGASGVIDKIDDYLFSQPRLLISEDGANLLARNKPIAFIARGKYWVNNHAHIMDSIDINILKFIANYINNTKLNSFISGSAQPKLNQQNLNKIPVPFSPLSEQKKINVKLKNIFLELKTQ
;
A
#
# COMPACT_ATOMS: atom_id res chain seq x y z
N MET A 1 0.56 -15.21 -4.37
CA MET A 1 1.66 -14.70 -3.52
C MET A 1 1.84 -15.61 -2.29
N ARG A 2 2.05 -16.91 -2.54
CA ARG A 2 2.23 -17.95 -1.50
C ARG A 2 3.62 -18.62 -1.64
N GLY A 3 4.64 -17.88 -2.11
CA GLY A 3 5.97 -18.41 -2.38
C GLY A 3 6.07 -19.33 -3.62
N LYS A 4 5.04 -19.37 -4.49
CA LYS A 4 4.97 -20.29 -5.65
C LYS A 4 5.06 -19.59 -7.02
N LEU A 5 5.15 -18.25 -7.06
CA LEU A 5 5.17 -17.48 -8.31
C LEU A 5 6.54 -17.47 -8.99
N VAL A 6 7.58 -17.51 -8.20
CA VAL A 6 8.98 -17.51 -8.66
C VAL A 6 9.79 -18.55 -7.88
N LYS A 7 10.92 -18.98 -8.42
CA LYS A 7 11.82 -19.91 -7.74
C LYS A 7 12.49 -19.20 -6.57
N GLN A 8 12.54 -19.86 -5.41
CA GLN A 8 13.28 -19.41 -4.23
C GLN A 8 14.78 -19.48 -4.51
N ASP A 9 15.53 -18.49 -4.00
CA ASP A 9 16.98 -18.47 -4.06
C ASP A 9 17.52 -18.51 -2.62
N PRO A 10 18.25 -19.56 -2.21
CA PRO A 10 18.75 -19.68 -0.84
C PRO A 10 19.80 -18.60 -0.51
N ASN A 11 20.36 -17.92 -1.51
CA ASN A 11 21.33 -16.83 -1.32
C ASN A 11 20.65 -15.45 -1.18
N ASP A 12 19.35 -15.35 -1.40
CA ASP A 12 18.60 -14.09 -1.21
C ASP A 12 18.64 -13.69 0.28
N GLU A 13 18.92 -12.43 0.57
CA GLU A 13 18.86 -11.88 1.93
C GLU A 13 17.44 -12.08 2.51
N PRO A 14 17.26 -12.76 3.65
CA PRO A 14 15.95 -13.11 4.16
C PRO A 14 15.12 -11.87 4.55
N ALA A 15 13.80 -12.01 4.56
CA ALA A 15 12.86 -10.93 4.89
C ALA A 15 13.13 -10.29 6.27
N SER A 16 13.62 -11.07 7.23
CA SER A 16 13.96 -10.58 8.58
C SER A 16 15.04 -9.48 8.57
N VAL A 17 16.00 -9.53 7.65
CA VAL A 17 17.03 -8.49 7.48
C VAL A 17 16.43 -7.23 6.86
N LEU A 18 15.57 -7.40 5.84
CA LEU A 18 14.84 -6.29 5.22
C LEU A 18 13.96 -5.58 6.24
N LEU A 19 13.27 -6.31 7.13
CA LEU A 19 12.46 -5.76 8.22
C LEU A 19 13.27 -4.90 9.18
N LYS A 20 14.50 -5.31 9.52
CA LYS A 20 15.39 -4.50 10.38
C LYS A 20 15.73 -3.16 9.73
N LYS A 21 16.00 -3.16 8.40
CA LYS A 21 16.25 -1.93 7.62
C LYS A 21 15.05 -1.00 7.61
N ILE A 22 13.85 -1.54 7.35
CA ILE A 22 12.59 -0.76 7.36
C ILE A 22 12.33 -0.16 8.76
N LYS A 23 12.53 -0.96 9.81
CA LYS A 23 12.33 -0.51 11.19
C LYS A 23 13.29 0.64 11.56
N ALA A 24 14.56 0.54 11.16
CA ALA A 24 15.55 1.58 11.39
C ALA A 24 15.15 2.89 10.69
N GLU A 25 14.83 2.84 9.39
CA GLU A 25 14.39 4.00 8.64
C GLU A 25 13.12 4.63 9.24
N LYS A 26 12.16 3.79 9.64
CA LYS A 26 10.92 4.27 10.26
C LYS A 26 11.19 5.02 11.58
N GLN A 27 12.15 4.56 12.36
CA GLN A 27 12.55 5.23 13.61
C GLN A 27 13.17 6.61 13.33
N GLU A 28 14.03 6.73 12.32
CA GLU A 28 14.60 8.02 11.92
C GLU A 28 13.52 8.99 11.41
N LEU A 29 12.58 8.53 10.56
CA LEU A 29 11.46 9.36 10.10
C LEU A 29 10.57 9.85 11.24
N ILE A 30 10.37 9.03 12.30
CA ILE A 30 9.63 9.43 13.50
C ILE A 30 10.43 10.48 14.29
N LYS A 31 11.72 10.27 14.47
CA LYS A 31 12.63 11.18 15.18
C LYS A 31 12.71 12.55 14.48
N GLU A 32 12.75 12.55 13.16
CA GLU A 32 12.71 13.75 12.33
C GLU A 32 11.29 14.38 12.22
N LYS A 33 10.28 13.81 12.90
CA LYS A 33 8.88 14.26 12.85
C LYS A 33 8.26 14.26 11.44
N LYS A 34 8.82 13.50 10.51
CA LYS A 34 8.28 13.34 9.15
C LYS A 34 7.01 12.49 9.13
N ILE A 35 6.95 11.49 10.03
CA ILE A 35 5.77 10.63 10.25
C ILE A 35 5.43 10.56 11.75
N LYS A 36 4.18 10.20 12.06
CA LYS A 36 3.74 10.03 13.44
C LYS A 36 4.13 8.65 13.97
N LYS A 37 4.53 8.58 15.25
CA LYS A 37 4.70 7.31 15.96
C LYS A 37 3.34 6.60 16.06
N THR A 38 3.30 5.33 15.71
CA THR A 38 2.10 4.47 15.87
C THR A 38 2.22 3.65 17.15
N LYS A 39 1.07 3.23 17.70
CA LYS A 39 1.04 2.26 18.79
C LYS A 39 1.57 0.91 18.30
N PRO A 40 2.18 0.09 19.17
CA PRO A 40 2.55 -1.28 18.81
C PRO A 40 1.34 -2.04 18.27
N LEU A 41 1.56 -2.84 17.25
CA LEU A 41 0.53 -3.68 16.65
C LEU A 41 0.48 -5.03 17.39
N PRO A 42 -0.68 -5.68 17.48
CA PRO A 42 -0.80 -7.00 18.09
C PRO A 42 0.01 -8.02 17.27
N PRO A 43 0.55 -9.07 17.89
CA PRO A 43 1.18 -10.17 17.18
C PRO A 43 0.18 -10.81 16.21
N ILE A 44 0.69 -11.42 15.14
CA ILE A 44 -0.13 -12.17 14.19
C ILE A 44 -0.36 -13.56 14.78
N THR A 45 -1.62 -13.95 14.92
CA THR A 45 -2.03 -15.27 15.42
C THR A 45 -2.07 -16.28 14.25
N ASP A 46 -2.10 -17.58 14.55
CA ASP A 46 -2.04 -18.61 13.51
C ASP A 46 -3.30 -18.64 12.64
N ASP A 47 -4.47 -18.31 13.21
CA ASP A 47 -5.72 -18.16 12.47
C ASP A 47 -5.75 -16.98 11.48
N GLU A 48 -4.86 -16.01 11.66
CA GLU A 48 -4.66 -14.90 10.73
C GLU A 48 -3.72 -15.26 9.55
N LYS A 49 -3.05 -16.41 9.58
CA LYS A 49 -2.13 -16.90 8.56
C LYS A 49 -2.87 -17.88 7.61
N PRO A 50 -3.42 -17.43 6.48
CA PRO A 50 -4.28 -18.25 5.64
C PRO A 50 -3.55 -19.36 4.86
N PHE A 51 -2.21 -19.41 4.91
CA PHE A 51 -1.37 -20.40 4.24
C PHE A 51 0.07 -20.36 4.79
N ASP A 52 0.81 -21.45 4.56
CA ASP A 52 2.23 -21.51 4.87
C ASP A 52 3.06 -20.67 3.89
N ILE A 53 4.14 -20.10 4.39
CA ILE A 53 5.10 -19.31 3.62
C ILE A 53 6.49 -19.96 3.64
N PRO A 54 7.38 -19.68 2.67
CA PRO A 54 8.77 -20.15 2.69
C PRO A 54 9.53 -19.64 3.93
N ASP A 55 10.54 -20.38 4.38
CA ASP A 55 11.34 -20.05 5.58
C ASP A 55 12.06 -18.71 5.48
N SER A 56 12.35 -18.23 4.25
CA SER A 56 12.96 -16.91 4.01
C SER A 56 11.98 -15.74 4.12
N TRP A 57 10.65 -16.01 4.24
CA TRP A 57 9.60 -15.03 4.36
C TRP A 57 9.20 -14.82 5.82
N GLU A 58 8.49 -13.73 6.08
CA GLU A 58 7.94 -13.40 7.39
C GLU A 58 6.46 -12.98 7.27
N TRP A 59 5.61 -13.44 8.17
CA TRP A 59 4.30 -12.82 8.38
C TRP A 59 4.45 -11.53 9.18
N VAL A 60 4.07 -10.40 8.62
CA VAL A 60 4.22 -9.08 9.26
C VAL A 60 2.94 -8.26 9.17
N ARG A 61 2.73 -7.34 10.09
CA ARG A 61 1.66 -6.36 9.99
C ARG A 61 2.01 -5.32 8.91
N LEU A 62 1.05 -4.94 8.08
CA LEU A 62 1.26 -3.92 7.04
C LEU A 62 1.83 -2.64 7.65
N GLY A 63 1.31 -2.22 8.81
CA GLY A 63 1.79 -1.03 9.51
C GLY A 63 3.27 -1.08 9.91
N ASP A 64 3.90 -2.25 9.99
CA ASP A 64 5.33 -2.37 10.36
C ASP A 64 6.26 -2.15 9.16
N ILE A 65 5.77 -2.38 7.93
CA ILE A 65 6.57 -2.32 6.69
C ILE A 65 6.30 -1.08 5.83
N VAL A 66 5.41 -0.19 6.27
CA VAL A 66 5.11 1.07 5.57
C VAL A 66 5.26 2.30 6.48
N PHE A 67 5.49 3.43 5.84
CA PHE A 67 5.54 4.77 6.44
C PHE A 67 4.26 5.51 6.05
N ASN A 68 3.44 5.90 7.03
CA ASN A 68 2.15 6.54 6.79
C ASN A 68 2.29 8.06 6.68
N TYR A 69 1.80 8.62 5.58
CA TYR A 69 1.78 10.05 5.28
C TYR A 69 0.37 10.64 5.27
N ASP A 70 -0.64 9.98 5.82
CA ASP A 70 -2.04 10.45 5.86
C ASP A 70 -2.19 11.85 6.46
N GLY A 71 -1.34 12.21 7.40
CA GLY A 71 -1.33 13.54 8.01
C GLY A 71 -0.92 14.68 7.06
N LYS A 72 -0.47 14.37 5.85
CA LYS A 72 -0.12 15.34 4.80
C LYS A 72 -1.22 15.54 3.76
N ARG A 73 -2.32 14.79 3.86
CA ARG A 73 -3.47 14.94 2.96
C ARG A 73 -4.19 16.25 3.20
N VAL A 74 -4.65 16.88 2.11
CA VAL A 74 -5.45 18.11 2.18
C VAL A 74 -6.67 17.95 1.26
N PRO A 75 -7.88 17.74 1.82
CA PRO A 75 -9.09 17.70 1.02
C PRO A 75 -9.40 19.10 0.49
N VAL A 76 -9.73 19.18 -0.80
CA VAL A 76 -10.20 20.41 -1.45
C VAL A 76 -11.60 20.15 -2.02
N SER A 77 -12.55 21.05 -1.72
CA SER A 77 -13.93 20.90 -2.16
C SER A 77 -14.06 20.90 -3.68
N ILE A 78 -15.13 20.30 -4.22
CA ILE A 78 -15.40 20.31 -5.66
C ILE A 78 -15.54 21.75 -6.17
N VAL A 79 -16.18 22.62 -5.38
CA VAL A 79 -16.40 24.05 -5.73
C VAL A 79 -15.05 24.77 -5.86
N ASP A 80 -14.15 24.56 -4.91
CA ASP A 80 -12.84 25.21 -4.93
C ASP A 80 -11.95 24.63 -6.05
N ARG A 81 -11.97 23.31 -6.27
CA ARG A 81 -11.25 22.70 -7.38
C ARG A 81 -11.69 23.21 -8.75
N LYS A 82 -12.99 23.50 -8.95
CA LYS A 82 -13.50 24.08 -10.20
C LYS A 82 -12.92 25.46 -10.52
N LYS A 83 -12.49 26.21 -9.51
CA LYS A 83 -11.88 27.55 -9.66
C LYS A 83 -10.36 27.50 -9.92
N ARG A 84 -9.72 26.34 -9.81
CA ARG A 84 -8.27 26.14 -9.90
C ARG A 84 -7.87 25.59 -11.27
N ALA A 85 -6.67 25.94 -11.75
CA ALA A 85 -6.12 25.39 -12.98
C ALA A 85 -5.93 23.85 -12.88
N LYS A 86 -6.03 23.15 -14.00
CA LYS A 86 -6.06 21.68 -14.08
C LYS A 86 -4.70 21.11 -14.53
N ILE A 87 -3.68 21.20 -13.67
CA ILE A 87 -2.28 20.88 -14.00
C ILE A 87 -1.90 19.49 -13.47
N TYR A 88 -2.02 19.27 -12.16
CA TYR A 88 -1.56 18.05 -11.49
C TYR A 88 -2.72 17.15 -11.11
N ASP A 89 -2.49 15.85 -11.13
CA ASP A 89 -3.52 14.86 -10.77
C ASP A 89 -3.95 14.99 -9.31
N TYR A 90 -5.27 14.97 -9.09
CA TYR A 90 -5.91 14.97 -7.79
C TYR A 90 -6.51 13.59 -7.52
N TYR A 91 -5.93 12.86 -6.57
CA TYR A 91 -6.30 11.50 -6.24
C TYR A 91 -7.38 11.42 -5.16
N GLY A 92 -8.33 10.51 -5.39
CA GLY A 92 -9.31 10.02 -4.42
C GLY A 92 -9.14 8.53 -4.15
N ALA A 93 -10.18 7.89 -3.61
CA ALA A 93 -10.16 6.47 -3.21
C ALA A 93 -9.81 5.50 -4.36
N SER A 94 -10.25 5.77 -5.58
CA SER A 94 -10.14 4.82 -6.71
C SER A 94 -9.31 5.36 -7.87
N GLY A 95 -8.35 6.24 -7.60
CA GLY A 95 -7.48 6.83 -8.62
C GLY A 95 -7.66 8.34 -8.79
N VAL A 96 -7.27 8.84 -9.96
CA VAL A 96 -7.42 10.26 -10.30
C VAL A 96 -8.89 10.61 -10.48
N ILE A 97 -9.37 11.60 -9.73
CA ILE A 97 -10.77 12.06 -9.76
C ILE A 97 -10.92 13.48 -10.30
N ASP A 98 -9.82 14.25 -10.38
CA ASP A 98 -9.77 15.62 -10.88
C ASP A 98 -8.30 16.02 -11.12
N LYS A 99 -8.10 17.29 -11.50
CA LYS A 99 -6.79 17.95 -11.49
C LYS A 99 -6.84 19.25 -10.69
N ILE A 100 -5.66 19.71 -10.26
CA ILE A 100 -5.48 20.92 -9.42
C ILE A 100 -4.18 21.63 -9.82
N ASP A 101 -4.04 22.90 -9.48
CA ASP A 101 -2.91 23.77 -9.88
C ASP A 101 -1.64 23.59 -9.04
N ASP A 102 -1.70 22.79 -7.96
CA ASP A 102 -0.58 22.56 -7.06
C ASP A 102 -0.46 21.07 -6.69
N TYR A 103 0.60 20.68 -5.99
CA TYR A 103 0.86 19.30 -5.60
C TYR A 103 1.38 19.19 -4.16
N LEU A 104 1.04 18.09 -3.49
CA LEU A 104 1.54 17.76 -2.15
C LEU A 104 2.73 16.80 -2.18
N PHE A 105 2.83 16.00 -3.25
CA PHE A 105 3.84 14.95 -3.39
C PHE A 105 4.43 14.95 -4.80
N SER A 106 5.71 14.57 -4.89
CA SER A 106 6.44 14.41 -6.16
C SER A 106 7.16 13.06 -6.25
N GLN A 107 7.20 12.29 -5.15
CA GLN A 107 7.80 10.96 -5.10
C GLN A 107 6.74 9.88 -5.32
N PRO A 108 7.09 8.76 -6.00
CA PRO A 108 6.17 7.64 -6.13
C PRO A 108 5.76 7.10 -4.75
N ARG A 109 4.44 6.94 -4.51
CA ARG A 109 3.89 6.39 -3.28
C ARG A 109 2.75 5.43 -3.54
N LEU A 110 2.54 4.52 -2.62
CA LEU A 110 1.39 3.64 -2.64
C LEU A 110 0.19 4.38 -2.05
N LEU A 111 -0.89 4.46 -2.83
CA LEU A 111 -2.19 4.90 -2.36
C LEU A 111 -3.09 3.68 -2.17
N ILE A 112 -3.82 3.65 -1.04
CA ILE A 112 -4.78 2.59 -0.70
C ILE A 112 -6.11 3.24 -0.38
N SER A 113 -7.19 2.78 -1.00
CA SER A 113 -8.55 3.29 -0.73
C SER A 113 -8.88 3.27 0.76
N GLU A 114 -9.32 4.40 1.32
CA GLU A 114 -9.78 4.48 2.71
C GLU A 114 -11.27 4.18 2.83
N ASP A 115 -12.08 4.57 1.84
CA ASP A 115 -13.54 4.41 1.88
C ASP A 115 -14.14 4.19 0.48
N GLY A 116 -15.44 3.90 0.47
CA GLY A 116 -16.24 3.75 -0.73
C GLY A 116 -16.58 2.30 -1.10
N ALA A 117 -17.63 2.16 -1.92
CA ALA A 117 -18.17 0.86 -2.32
C ALA A 117 -17.16 -0.07 -3.00
N ASN A 118 -16.14 0.51 -3.67
CA ASN A 118 -15.11 -0.27 -4.36
C ASN A 118 -14.20 -1.07 -3.41
N LEU A 119 -14.17 -0.76 -2.11
CA LEU A 119 -13.47 -1.58 -1.11
C LEU A 119 -14.01 -3.02 -1.06
N LEU A 120 -15.31 -3.19 -1.28
CA LEU A 120 -15.97 -4.50 -1.31
C LEU A 120 -16.20 -5.00 -2.73
N ALA A 121 -16.64 -4.14 -3.64
CA ALA A 121 -16.97 -4.49 -5.02
C ALA A 121 -15.75 -4.89 -5.87
N ARG A 122 -14.57 -4.33 -5.59
CA ARG A 122 -13.30 -4.63 -6.27
C ARG A 122 -13.32 -4.51 -7.79
N ASN A 123 -14.17 -3.64 -8.34
CA ASN A 123 -14.28 -3.38 -9.78
C ASN A 123 -13.04 -2.64 -10.32
N LYS A 124 -12.30 -1.96 -9.45
CA LYS A 124 -11.04 -1.28 -9.74
C LYS A 124 -10.02 -1.64 -8.65
N PRO A 125 -8.71 -1.56 -8.93
CA PRO A 125 -7.69 -1.68 -7.90
C PRO A 125 -7.96 -0.70 -6.75
N ILE A 126 -7.84 -1.18 -5.51
CA ILE A 126 -7.94 -0.35 -4.31
C ILE A 126 -6.57 0.09 -3.79
N ALA A 127 -5.49 -0.48 -4.34
CA ALA A 127 -4.11 -0.13 -4.04
C ALA A 127 -3.35 0.10 -5.35
N PHE A 128 -2.71 1.27 -5.50
CA PHE A 128 -2.03 1.68 -6.74
C PHE A 128 -0.89 2.66 -6.45
N ILE A 129 0.09 2.74 -7.36
CA ILE A 129 1.24 3.65 -7.23
C ILE A 129 0.93 4.97 -7.93
N ALA A 130 0.83 6.05 -7.16
CA ALA A 130 0.83 7.42 -7.69
C ALA A 130 2.25 7.84 -8.09
N ARG A 131 2.39 8.61 -9.17
CA ARG A 131 3.68 9.05 -9.73
C ARG A 131 3.62 10.49 -10.22
N GLY A 132 4.79 11.09 -10.42
CA GLY A 132 4.89 12.49 -10.83
C GLY A 132 4.51 13.43 -9.69
N LYS A 133 4.05 14.63 -10.03
CA LYS A 133 3.53 15.61 -9.08
C LYS A 133 2.02 15.41 -8.93
N TYR A 134 1.53 15.26 -7.70
CA TYR A 134 0.13 14.95 -7.46
C TYR A 134 -0.37 15.43 -6.09
N TRP A 135 -1.68 15.56 -5.97
CA TRP A 135 -2.42 15.89 -4.76
C TRP A 135 -3.26 14.71 -4.32
N VAL A 136 -3.44 14.51 -3.01
CA VAL A 136 -4.26 13.42 -2.46
C VAL A 136 -5.25 13.99 -1.44
N ASN A 137 -6.51 13.57 -1.56
CA ASN A 137 -7.55 13.89 -0.59
C ASN A 137 -7.58 12.88 0.58
N ASN A 138 -8.59 13.00 1.45
CA ASN A 138 -8.75 12.16 2.65
C ASN A 138 -9.43 10.80 2.38
N HIS A 139 -9.70 10.43 1.11
CA HIS A 139 -10.33 9.15 0.74
C HIS A 139 -9.30 8.07 0.33
N ALA A 140 -8.02 8.37 0.36
CA ALA A 140 -6.94 7.41 0.13
C ALA A 140 -5.85 7.54 1.19
N HIS A 141 -5.40 6.42 1.74
CA HIS A 141 -4.18 6.34 2.56
C HIS A 141 -2.95 6.53 1.69
N ILE A 142 -1.90 7.15 2.25
CA ILE A 142 -0.63 7.40 1.58
C ILE A 142 0.48 6.65 2.30
N MET A 143 1.07 5.68 1.63
CA MET A 143 2.11 4.81 2.16
C MET A 143 3.41 4.96 1.38
N ASP A 144 4.52 4.94 2.12
CA ASP A 144 5.88 4.87 1.60
C ASP A 144 6.64 3.71 2.23
N SER A 145 7.81 3.37 1.71
CA SER A 145 8.73 2.38 2.27
C SER A 145 10.14 2.67 1.73
N ILE A 146 11.13 1.88 2.14
CA ILE A 146 12.53 2.07 1.72
C ILE A 146 12.82 1.71 0.25
N ASP A 147 11.91 0.98 -0.42
CA ASP A 147 12.06 0.61 -1.84
C ASP A 147 10.68 0.55 -2.52
N ILE A 148 10.59 1.06 -3.74
CA ILE A 148 9.36 1.06 -4.54
C ILE A 148 8.84 -0.36 -4.86
N ASN A 149 9.70 -1.37 -4.86
CA ASN A 149 9.28 -2.75 -5.11
C ASN A 149 8.51 -3.32 -3.92
N ILE A 150 8.79 -2.87 -2.69
CA ILE A 150 7.97 -3.18 -1.51
C ILE A 150 6.56 -2.62 -1.71
N LEU A 151 6.43 -1.37 -2.12
CA LEU A 151 5.13 -0.73 -2.36
C LEU A 151 4.34 -1.43 -3.47
N LYS A 152 5.00 -1.84 -4.57
CA LYS A 152 4.36 -2.62 -5.65
C LYS A 152 3.93 -4.00 -5.16
N PHE A 153 4.76 -4.68 -4.37
CA PHE A 153 4.45 -5.98 -3.78
C PHE A 153 3.22 -5.88 -2.87
N ILE A 154 3.16 -4.87 -1.99
CA ILE A 154 2.02 -4.59 -1.13
C ILE A 154 0.77 -4.28 -1.97
N ALA A 155 0.87 -3.45 -3.02
CA ALA A 155 -0.26 -3.15 -3.90
C ALA A 155 -0.84 -4.41 -4.54
N ASN A 156 0.03 -5.28 -5.06
CA ASN A 156 -0.37 -6.56 -5.63
C ASN A 156 -1.05 -7.47 -4.59
N TYR A 157 -0.50 -7.53 -3.37
CA TYR A 157 -1.09 -8.33 -2.29
C TYR A 157 -2.48 -7.80 -1.89
N ILE A 158 -2.61 -6.52 -1.61
CA ILE A 158 -3.86 -5.86 -1.20
C ILE A 158 -4.96 -6.03 -2.26
N ASN A 159 -4.61 -5.87 -3.54
CA ASN A 159 -5.57 -6.01 -4.63
C ASN A 159 -6.07 -7.46 -4.82
N ASN A 160 -5.29 -8.47 -4.41
CA ASN A 160 -5.61 -9.88 -4.57
C ASN A 160 -6.03 -10.59 -3.26
N THR A 161 -6.19 -9.84 -2.16
CA THR A 161 -6.56 -10.37 -0.85
C THR A 161 -7.95 -9.88 -0.44
N LYS A 162 -8.77 -10.77 0.11
CA LYS A 162 -10.05 -10.39 0.72
C LYS A 162 -9.78 -9.64 2.02
N LEU A 163 -10.33 -8.44 2.16
CA LEU A 163 -10.12 -7.57 3.31
C LEU A 163 -11.40 -7.31 4.12
N ASN A 164 -12.44 -8.13 3.93
CA ASN A 164 -13.75 -7.92 4.55
C ASN A 164 -13.68 -7.76 6.07
N SER A 165 -12.83 -8.55 6.75
CA SER A 165 -12.63 -8.47 8.20
C SER A 165 -11.98 -7.17 8.70
N PHE A 166 -11.34 -6.41 7.79
CA PHE A 166 -10.68 -5.13 8.10
C PHE A 166 -11.54 -3.92 7.69
N ILE A 167 -12.62 -4.15 6.92
CA ILE A 167 -13.52 -3.10 6.43
C ILE A 167 -14.71 -3.00 7.37
N SER A 168 -14.99 -1.80 7.85
CA SER A 168 -16.14 -1.49 8.70
C SER A 168 -17.20 -0.71 7.91
N GLY A 169 -18.45 -0.77 8.37
CA GLY A 169 -19.57 -0.04 7.77
C GLY A 169 -20.14 -0.74 6.52
N SER A 170 -21.44 -1.10 6.57
CA SER A 170 -22.12 -1.76 5.43
C SER A 170 -22.59 -0.75 4.39
N ALA A 171 -23.14 0.38 4.80
CA ALA A 171 -23.63 1.42 3.88
C ALA A 171 -22.48 2.27 3.29
N GLN A 172 -21.47 2.56 4.08
CA GLN A 172 -20.24 3.23 3.65
C GLN A 172 -19.02 2.41 4.10
N PRO A 173 -18.56 1.47 3.29
CA PRO A 173 -17.39 0.66 3.60
C PRO A 173 -16.17 1.54 3.86
N LYS A 174 -15.48 1.28 4.99
CA LYS A 174 -14.30 2.04 5.40
C LYS A 174 -13.19 1.13 5.90
N LEU A 175 -12.02 1.29 5.33
CA LEU A 175 -10.77 0.72 5.77
C LEU A 175 -9.97 1.83 6.48
N ASN A 176 -10.20 2.03 7.78
CA ASN A 176 -9.48 3.06 8.53
C ASN A 176 -8.01 2.68 8.75
N GLN A 177 -7.18 3.65 9.11
CA GLN A 177 -5.74 3.46 9.31
C GLN A 177 -5.42 2.37 10.34
N GLN A 178 -6.20 2.25 11.42
CA GLN A 178 -5.97 1.24 12.46
C GLN A 178 -6.16 -0.17 11.90
N ASN A 179 -7.22 -0.41 11.15
CA ASN A 179 -7.51 -1.69 10.52
C ASN A 179 -6.52 -1.98 9.38
N LEU A 180 -6.19 -0.98 8.55
CA LEU A 180 -5.18 -1.10 7.51
C LEU A 180 -3.83 -1.57 8.07
N ASN A 181 -3.37 -0.96 9.17
CA ASN A 181 -2.10 -1.32 9.81
C ASN A 181 -2.07 -2.77 10.31
N LYS A 182 -3.22 -3.37 10.67
CA LYS A 182 -3.33 -4.74 11.19
C LYS A 182 -3.32 -5.82 10.12
N ILE A 183 -3.45 -5.49 8.83
CA ILE A 183 -3.49 -6.48 7.76
C ILE A 183 -2.22 -7.32 7.80
N PRO A 184 -2.31 -8.67 7.91
CA PRO A 184 -1.16 -9.55 7.81
C PRO A 184 -0.68 -9.65 6.38
N VAL A 185 0.62 -9.51 6.16
CA VAL A 185 1.28 -9.55 4.84
C VAL A 185 2.34 -10.64 4.85
N PRO A 186 2.34 -11.59 3.90
CA PRO A 186 3.41 -12.55 3.72
C PRO A 186 4.58 -11.85 3.02
N PHE A 187 5.57 -11.42 3.78
CA PHE A 187 6.63 -10.54 3.34
C PHE A 187 7.87 -11.32 2.92
N SER A 188 8.24 -11.24 1.65
CA SER A 188 9.37 -11.96 1.06
C SER A 188 10.67 -11.13 1.05
N PRO A 189 11.82 -11.75 0.77
CA PRO A 189 13.06 -11.07 0.42
C PRO A 189 12.86 -10.03 -0.69
N LEU A 190 13.60 -8.92 -0.65
CA LEU A 190 13.44 -7.82 -1.62
C LEU A 190 13.73 -8.26 -3.06
N SER A 191 14.74 -9.11 -3.26
CA SER A 191 15.08 -9.71 -4.55
C SER A 191 13.90 -10.51 -5.11
N GLU A 192 13.25 -11.29 -4.27
CA GLU A 192 12.07 -12.05 -4.66
C GLU A 192 10.86 -11.18 -4.94
N GLN A 193 10.62 -10.12 -4.14
CA GLN A 193 9.58 -9.13 -4.43
C GLN A 193 9.72 -8.52 -5.82
N LYS A 194 10.96 -8.20 -6.24
CA LYS A 194 11.25 -7.69 -7.59
C LYS A 194 10.87 -8.70 -8.67
N LYS A 195 11.27 -9.98 -8.52
CA LYS A 195 10.92 -11.07 -9.44
C LYS A 195 9.40 -11.28 -9.51
N ILE A 196 8.71 -11.28 -8.36
CA ILE A 196 7.24 -11.39 -8.26
C ILE A 196 6.55 -10.22 -8.99
N ASN A 197 6.98 -8.98 -8.75
CA ASN A 197 6.39 -7.81 -9.38
C ASN A 197 6.51 -7.85 -10.91
N VAL A 198 7.64 -8.30 -11.45
CA VAL A 198 7.84 -8.48 -12.90
C VAL A 198 6.93 -9.59 -13.43
N LYS A 199 6.88 -10.75 -12.76
CA LYS A 199 6.02 -11.86 -13.16
C LYS A 199 4.55 -11.48 -13.22
N LEU A 200 4.05 -10.82 -12.18
CA LEU A 200 2.65 -10.37 -12.14
C LEU A 200 2.35 -9.33 -13.23
N LYS A 201 3.27 -8.38 -13.47
CA LYS A 201 3.12 -7.41 -14.55
C LYS A 201 2.95 -8.10 -15.90
N ASN A 202 3.76 -9.11 -16.19
CA ASN A 202 3.69 -9.86 -17.47
C ASN A 202 2.37 -10.63 -17.59
N ILE A 203 1.93 -11.33 -16.53
CA ILE A 203 0.63 -12.03 -16.51
C ILE A 203 -0.52 -11.03 -16.79
N PHE A 204 -0.53 -9.87 -16.14
CA PHE A 204 -1.58 -8.88 -16.36
C PHE A 204 -1.54 -8.24 -17.75
N LEU A 205 -0.38 -8.16 -18.39
CA LEU A 205 -0.27 -7.70 -19.79
C LEU A 205 -0.82 -8.76 -20.75
N GLU A 206 -0.48 -10.03 -20.58
CA GLU A 206 -0.97 -11.15 -21.38
C GLU A 206 -2.51 -11.26 -21.34
N LEU A 207 -3.11 -11.11 -20.13
CA LEU A 207 -4.57 -11.15 -19.96
C LEU A 207 -5.31 -9.97 -20.61
N LYS A 208 -4.64 -8.85 -20.89
CA LYS A 208 -5.24 -7.69 -21.57
C LYS A 208 -5.18 -7.77 -23.08
N THR A 209 -4.38 -8.66 -23.63
CA THR A 209 -4.18 -8.86 -25.06
C THR A 209 -5.02 -10.00 -25.62
N GLN A 210 -5.73 -10.70 -24.77
CA GLN A 210 -6.78 -11.68 -25.11
C GLN A 210 -8.17 -11.03 -25.07
#